data_f298a31dfbcc7542f2c74493215a2689
#
_entry.id   f298a31dfbcc7542f2c74493215a2689
#
_cell.length_a   1.000
_cell.length_b   1.000
_cell.length_c   1.000
_cell.angle_alpha   90.00
_cell.angle_beta   90.00
_cell.angle_gamma   90.00
#
_symmetry.space_group_name_H-M   'P 1'
#
loop_
_entity.id
_entity.type
_entity.pdbx_description
1 polymer ?
#
loop_
_entity_poly.entity_id
_entity_poly.type
_entity_poly.pdbx_seq_one_letter_code
_entity_poly.pdbx_strand_id
1 'polypeptide(L)'
;MKLTSEGTPRRKGRCRNCGIWGHWAEDCTRPKKQKKGEKREEANVAVCAEEKPALFMAVSSGVVHTPAHTVHLVQDRVVPVECASGVWVLDSGASNHMTGCREALAHLDEGVRGTVRFGDGSSVEIHGLGSMVIQGRQQEHKVLTDIYYIPKLRSSIVSLGQLEELGYEISLKNGKLNVLDGHTLLISVPRTANRLYTVKFNSVSPICLLTKLDDEAWKWHARFGHLNFRSLCDLGRKELVLGMPVVERVEQVCDGCALGKQHKAPFPAASSYRAEKGLELVHADLCGKIEPPTPGGSSYFLLIVDDFSRFMWVEMLKSKDEALSYIKKVKSRAETQMETKLKAIRTDRGGEFNSTGFSVFCNEFGIMHYTTAPYTPQQNGVVERRNQTVVEMARCMMKSKSVPACYWGEAVATTVYILNRAPTKSLEGVTPYEAWHGKKPRVDHMRIFGCIAYVKKVGPGVKKLSDRSQKMVFIGYEEGTKGYRLLDPVSKTLHVSRGCDI
;
A
#
# COMPACT_ATOMS: atom_id res chain seq x y z
N MET A 1 54.57 -12.07 13.51
CA MET A 1 53.17 -12.44 13.80
C MET A 1 53.17 -13.62 14.76
N LYS A 2 52.49 -13.53 15.90
CA LYS A 2 52.36 -14.68 16.80
C LYS A 2 51.19 -15.54 16.26
N LEU A 3 51.47 -16.84 16.02
CA LEU A 3 50.54 -17.84 15.60
C LEU A 3 49.87 -18.53 16.79
N THR A 4 48.69 -19.10 16.58
CA THR A 4 48.01 -20.01 17.52
C THR A 4 48.71 -21.36 17.51
N SER A 5 48.37 -22.27 18.44
CA SER A 5 48.91 -23.62 18.51
C SER A 5 48.66 -24.45 17.22
N GLU A 6 47.72 -24.03 16.36
CA GLU A 6 47.39 -24.69 15.08
C GLU A 6 47.90 -23.94 13.83
N GLY A 7 48.86 -22.97 14.02
CA GLY A 7 49.53 -22.30 12.90
C GLY A 7 48.76 -21.13 12.26
N THR A 8 47.58 -20.75 12.78
CA THR A 8 46.80 -19.62 12.26
C THR A 8 47.21 -18.29 12.87
N PRO A 9 47.14 -17.15 12.14
CA PRO A 9 47.56 -15.84 12.69
C PRO A 9 46.62 -15.37 13.83
N ARG A 10 47.19 -14.93 14.95
CA ARG A 10 46.43 -14.34 16.05
C ARG A 10 45.75 -13.07 15.62
N ARG A 11 44.43 -12.97 15.89
CA ARG A 11 43.61 -11.81 15.52
C ARG A 11 44.05 -10.55 16.28
N LYS A 12 44.23 -9.44 15.56
CA LYS A 12 44.34 -8.08 16.12
C LYS A 12 42.95 -7.54 16.46
N GLY A 13 42.39 -7.90 17.60
CA GLY A 13 41.09 -7.39 18.05
C GLY A 13 40.40 -8.36 19.02
N ARG A 14 39.30 -7.88 19.61
CA ARG A 14 38.51 -8.69 20.56
C ARG A 14 37.68 -9.75 19.80
N CYS A 15 37.58 -10.94 20.37
CA CYS A 15 36.73 -11.99 19.85
C CYS A 15 35.25 -11.51 19.79
N ARG A 16 34.60 -11.67 18.65
CA ARG A 16 33.18 -11.24 18.49
C ARG A 16 32.20 -12.07 19.32
N ASN A 17 32.59 -13.24 19.82
CA ASN A 17 31.75 -14.07 20.67
C ASN A 17 31.90 -13.73 22.17
N CYS A 18 33.13 -13.68 22.69
CA CYS A 18 33.37 -13.52 24.14
C CYS A 18 33.99 -12.17 24.53
N GLY A 19 34.38 -11.32 23.58
CA GLY A 19 34.98 -10.00 23.84
C GLY A 19 36.45 -10.01 24.25
N ILE A 20 37.12 -11.18 24.40
CA ILE A 20 38.50 -11.32 24.82
C ILE A 20 39.44 -11.25 23.61
N TRP A 21 40.65 -10.72 23.78
CA TRP A 21 41.66 -10.61 22.74
C TRP A 21 42.37 -11.95 22.47
N GLY A 22 42.82 -12.19 21.26
CA GLY A 22 43.82 -13.20 20.95
C GLY A 22 43.33 -14.44 20.22
N HIS A 23 42.01 -14.59 19.95
CA HIS A 23 41.45 -15.72 19.13
C HIS A 23 40.31 -15.25 18.24
N TRP A 24 39.99 -16.05 17.24
CA TRP A 24 38.83 -15.80 16.37
C TRP A 24 37.54 -16.32 17.02
N ALA A 25 36.36 -15.83 16.55
CA ALA A 25 35.07 -16.27 17.08
C ALA A 25 34.78 -17.74 16.78
N GLU A 26 35.43 -18.31 15.76
CA GLU A 26 35.33 -19.69 15.35
C GLU A 26 36.11 -20.60 16.32
N ASP A 27 37.24 -20.10 16.86
CA ASP A 27 38.12 -20.82 17.80
C ASP A 27 37.73 -20.52 19.27
N CYS A 28 36.59 -19.92 19.50
CA CYS A 28 36.17 -19.50 20.85
C CYS A 28 35.57 -20.68 21.61
N THR A 29 36.25 -21.06 22.70
CA THR A 29 35.81 -22.16 23.60
C THR A 29 34.66 -21.78 24.52
N ARG A 30 34.21 -20.51 24.53
CA ARG A 30 33.04 -20.08 25.31
C ARG A 30 31.74 -20.29 24.48
N PRO A 31 30.60 -20.57 25.15
CA PRO A 31 29.34 -20.75 24.46
C PRO A 31 29.05 -19.55 23.55
N LYS A 32 28.67 -19.83 22.32
CA LYS A 32 28.37 -18.80 21.32
C LYS A 32 27.23 -17.92 21.86
N LYS A 33 27.47 -16.61 21.98
CA LYS A 33 26.39 -15.67 22.15
C LYS A 33 25.40 -15.86 21.02
N GLN A 34 24.19 -16.26 21.34
CA GLN A 34 23.10 -16.19 20.39
C GLN A 34 23.08 -14.75 19.86
N LYS A 35 23.27 -14.59 18.56
CA LYS A 35 23.03 -13.34 17.88
C LYS A 35 21.61 -12.93 18.30
N LYS A 36 21.47 -11.80 19.03
CA LYS A 36 20.23 -11.08 19.06
C LYS A 36 19.91 -10.85 17.58
N GLY A 37 18.95 -11.61 17.08
CA GLY A 37 18.53 -11.55 15.70
C GLY A 37 18.20 -10.11 15.36
N GLU A 38 18.62 -9.67 14.20
CA GLU A 38 17.86 -8.70 13.44
C GLU A 38 16.41 -9.06 13.66
N LYS A 39 15.64 -8.13 14.18
CA LYS A 39 14.19 -8.20 14.12
C LYS A 39 13.83 -8.21 12.63
N ARG A 40 13.79 -9.41 12.06
CA ARG A 40 12.81 -9.69 11.04
C ARG A 40 11.48 -9.43 11.76
N GLU A 41 10.70 -8.52 11.24
CA GLU A 41 9.27 -8.50 11.46
C GLU A 41 8.75 -9.83 10.85
N GLU A 42 8.92 -10.90 11.60
CA GLU A 42 8.10 -12.07 11.44
C GLU A 42 6.72 -11.59 11.86
N ALA A 43 5.83 -11.53 10.87
CA ALA A 43 4.42 -11.59 11.17
C ALA A 43 4.28 -12.66 12.26
N ASN A 44 3.70 -12.31 13.40
CA ASN A 44 3.37 -13.23 14.46
C ASN A 44 2.36 -14.25 13.91
N VAL A 45 2.88 -15.22 13.17
CA VAL A 45 2.24 -16.51 13.02
C VAL A 45 2.36 -17.09 14.41
N ALA A 46 1.24 -17.27 15.08
CA ALA A 46 1.20 -18.01 16.32
C ALA A 46 1.65 -19.44 16.04
N VAL A 47 2.96 -19.65 16.05
CA VAL A 47 3.54 -20.98 16.13
C VAL A 47 3.24 -21.45 17.54
N CYS A 48 2.20 -22.26 17.68
CA CYS A 48 1.94 -23.01 18.88
C CYS A 48 3.06 -24.05 19.07
N ALA A 49 4.15 -23.62 19.68
CA ALA A 49 5.00 -24.50 20.45
C ALA A 49 4.45 -24.45 21.87
N GLU A 50 3.86 -25.58 22.28
CA GLU A 50 3.51 -25.95 23.65
C GLU A 50 2.45 -25.12 24.41
N GLU A 51 1.26 -25.69 24.44
CA GLU A 51 0.25 -25.64 25.49
C GLU A 51 -0.11 -24.28 26.12
N LYS A 52 -0.95 -23.50 25.40
CA LYS A 52 -1.90 -22.61 26.10
C LYS A 52 -3.23 -22.64 25.35
N PRO A 53 -4.33 -22.96 26.02
CA PRO A 53 -5.64 -22.97 25.39
C PRO A 53 -6.08 -21.54 25.03
N ALA A 54 -6.55 -21.34 23.79
CA ALA A 54 -6.98 -20.06 23.27
C ALA A 54 -8.35 -19.59 23.82
N LEU A 55 -9.03 -20.42 24.61
CA LEU A 55 -10.29 -20.07 25.28
C LEU A 55 -10.23 -20.58 26.72
N PHE A 56 -10.13 -19.66 27.68
CA PHE A 56 -10.31 -19.98 29.12
C PHE A 56 -11.77 -19.76 29.51
N MET A 57 -12.52 -20.81 29.73
CA MET A 57 -13.62 -20.76 30.71
C MET A 57 -13.01 -21.00 32.09
N ALA A 58 -12.91 -19.95 32.91
CA ALA A 58 -12.52 -20.09 34.30
C ALA A 58 -13.62 -20.84 35.04
N VAL A 59 -13.37 -22.11 35.32
CA VAL A 59 -14.11 -22.83 36.36
C VAL A 59 -13.39 -22.57 37.67
N SER A 60 -13.88 -21.63 38.47
CA SER A 60 -13.40 -21.46 39.84
C SER A 60 -13.90 -22.60 40.68
N SER A 61 -13.06 -23.56 41.02
CA SER A 61 -13.30 -24.54 42.09
C SER A 61 -13.04 -23.86 43.44
N GLY A 62 -14.04 -23.11 43.89
CA GLY A 62 -14.14 -22.65 45.27
C GLY A 62 -15.31 -23.36 45.93
N VAL A 63 -15.03 -24.32 46.81
CA VAL A 63 -16.04 -24.96 47.65
C VAL A 63 -16.56 -23.89 48.61
N VAL A 64 -17.75 -23.37 48.33
CA VAL A 64 -18.58 -22.69 49.34
C VAL A 64 -19.94 -23.41 49.37
N HIS A 65 -20.18 -24.05 50.48
CA HIS A 65 -21.51 -24.57 50.80
C HIS A 65 -22.52 -23.43 50.90
N THR A 66 -23.43 -23.36 49.95
CA THR A 66 -24.73 -22.68 50.08
C THR A 66 -25.77 -23.35 49.16
N PRO A 67 -27.06 -23.23 49.46
CA PRO A 67 -28.05 -24.21 49.07
C PRO A 67 -28.35 -24.25 47.58
N ALA A 68 -28.70 -25.42 47.12
CA ALA A 68 -28.99 -25.80 45.75
C ALA A 68 -29.92 -24.81 45.03
N HIS A 69 -29.33 -23.89 44.27
CA HIS A 69 -30.01 -23.32 43.12
C HIS A 69 -29.74 -24.23 41.94
N THR A 70 -30.74 -24.97 41.54
CA THR A 70 -30.75 -25.75 40.30
C THR A 70 -30.45 -24.81 39.15
N VAL A 71 -29.25 -24.85 38.60
CA VAL A 71 -28.94 -24.20 37.36
C VAL A 71 -29.62 -25.02 36.28
N HIS A 72 -30.79 -24.59 35.85
CA HIS A 72 -31.38 -25.08 34.62
C HIS A 72 -30.50 -24.66 33.48
N LEU A 73 -29.59 -25.52 33.05
CA LEU A 73 -29.09 -25.53 31.71
C LEU A 73 -30.28 -25.87 30.81
N VAL A 74 -31.01 -24.86 30.40
CA VAL A 74 -31.91 -24.98 29.26
C VAL A 74 -31.01 -25.31 28.09
N GLN A 75 -31.01 -26.59 27.69
CA GLN A 75 -30.56 -26.98 26.38
C GLN A 75 -31.55 -26.39 25.40
N ASP A 76 -31.43 -25.12 25.13
CA ASP A 76 -31.97 -24.58 23.91
C ASP A 76 -31.27 -25.35 22.78
N ARG A 77 -32.06 -26.15 22.07
CA ARG A 77 -31.66 -26.75 20.81
C ARG A 77 -31.13 -25.59 20.01
N VAL A 78 -29.79 -25.49 19.93
CA VAL A 78 -29.12 -24.56 19.04
C VAL A 78 -29.52 -25.01 17.65
N VAL A 79 -30.60 -24.43 17.15
CA VAL A 79 -30.91 -24.48 15.73
C VAL A 79 -29.63 -23.97 15.06
N PRO A 80 -29.09 -24.69 14.06
CA PRO A 80 -27.98 -24.17 13.31
C PRO A 80 -28.44 -22.83 12.73
N VAL A 81 -28.03 -21.73 13.32
CA VAL A 81 -28.23 -20.42 12.74
C VAL A 81 -27.29 -20.45 11.57
N GLU A 82 -27.83 -20.66 10.38
CA GLU A 82 -27.19 -20.23 9.13
C GLU A 82 -26.60 -18.89 9.44
N CYS A 83 -25.32 -18.69 9.18
CA CYS A 83 -24.53 -17.51 9.53
C CYS A 83 -25.42 -16.28 9.63
N ALA A 84 -25.93 -15.97 10.84
CA ALA A 84 -26.76 -14.79 11.04
C ALA A 84 -25.83 -13.61 10.83
N SER A 85 -25.85 -13.10 9.60
CA SER A 85 -24.91 -12.16 9.07
C SER A 85 -24.81 -10.96 10.01
N GLY A 86 -23.62 -10.79 10.61
CA GLY A 86 -23.26 -9.58 11.31
C GLY A 86 -23.31 -9.60 12.83
N VAL A 87 -23.69 -10.69 13.51
CA VAL A 87 -23.65 -10.77 14.99
C VAL A 87 -22.32 -11.34 15.47
N TRP A 88 -21.64 -10.60 16.35
CA TRP A 88 -20.35 -10.95 16.91
C TRP A 88 -20.43 -11.00 18.44
N VAL A 89 -19.76 -11.96 19.04
CA VAL A 89 -19.61 -12.07 20.49
C VAL A 89 -18.35 -11.31 20.91
N LEU A 90 -18.47 -10.45 21.91
CA LEU A 90 -17.35 -9.77 22.54
C LEU A 90 -16.84 -10.66 23.67
N ASP A 91 -15.62 -11.20 23.53
CA ASP A 91 -15.07 -12.21 24.44
C ASP A 91 -13.69 -11.79 24.97
N SER A 92 -13.57 -11.82 26.32
CA SER A 92 -12.31 -11.57 27.00
C SER A 92 -11.39 -12.82 27.07
N GLY A 93 -11.96 -14.00 26.82
CA GLY A 93 -11.22 -15.27 26.81
C GLY A 93 -10.65 -15.63 25.43
N ALA A 94 -11.03 -14.93 24.38
CA ALA A 94 -10.50 -15.16 23.05
C ALA A 94 -9.22 -14.34 22.83
N SER A 95 -8.15 -14.98 22.36
CA SER A 95 -6.88 -14.31 22.08
C SER A 95 -6.93 -13.46 20.81
N ASN A 96 -7.75 -13.83 19.83
CA ASN A 96 -7.81 -13.17 18.53
C ASN A 96 -9.24 -12.99 18.04
N HIS A 97 -9.44 -12.01 17.16
CA HIS A 97 -10.67 -11.91 16.38
C HIS A 97 -10.80 -13.10 15.45
N MET A 98 -11.98 -13.68 15.33
CA MET A 98 -12.18 -14.82 14.45
C MET A 98 -13.62 -14.90 13.92
N THR A 99 -13.77 -15.39 12.69
CA THR A 99 -15.07 -15.56 12.04
C THR A 99 -15.12 -16.80 11.14
N GLY A 100 -16.28 -17.44 11.08
CA GLY A 100 -16.58 -18.47 10.09
C GLY A 100 -17.23 -17.94 8.81
N CYS A 101 -17.57 -16.65 8.79
CA CYS A 101 -18.29 -16.03 7.69
C CYS A 101 -17.30 -15.33 6.73
N ARG A 102 -17.13 -15.90 5.53
CA ARG A 102 -16.25 -15.33 4.49
C ARG A 102 -16.74 -13.96 4.01
N GLU A 103 -18.05 -13.81 3.94
CA GLU A 103 -18.73 -12.60 3.44
C GLU A 103 -18.56 -11.40 4.38
N ALA A 104 -18.25 -11.66 5.66
CA ALA A 104 -17.96 -10.60 6.63
C ALA A 104 -16.60 -9.93 6.40
N LEU A 105 -15.68 -10.61 5.69
CA LEU A 105 -14.33 -10.14 5.45
C LEU A 105 -14.24 -9.37 4.13
N ALA A 106 -13.81 -8.15 4.25
CA ALA A 106 -13.52 -7.25 3.13
C ALA A 106 -12.26 -7.69 2.36
N HIS A 107 -11.25 -8.15 3.08
CA HIS A 107 -10.01 -8.68 2.56
C HIS A 107 -9.69 -9.98 3.29
N LEU A 108 -9.15 -10.97 2.58
CA LEU A 108 -8.69 -12.23 3.13
C LEU A 108 -7.39 -12.65 2.44
N ASP A 109 -6.35 -12.83 3.24
CA ASP A 109 -5.10 -13.46 2.85
C ASP A 109 -5.18 -14.96 3.17
N GLU A 110 -5.37 -15.78 2.16
CA GLU A 110 -5.48 -17.25 2.30
C GLU A 110 -4.11 -17.92 2.43
N GLY A 111 -3.01 -17.18 2.36
CA GLY A 111 -1.66 -17.69 2.59
C GLY A 111 -1.36 -18.00 4.05
N VAL A 112 -2.11 -17.38 4.98
CA VAL A 112 -1.94 -17.59 6.42
C VAL A 112 -2.67 -18.85 6.84
N ARG A 113 -1.96 -19.81 7.43
CA ARG A 113 -2.49 -21.10 7.92
C ARG A 113 -2.05 -21.32 9.36
N GLY A 114 -2.86 -22.01 10.12
CA GLY A 114 -2.56 -22.36 11.53
C GLY A 114 -3.70 -23.12 12.13
N THR A 115 -3.68 -23.29 13.45
CA THR A 115 -4.75 -23.94 14.21
C THR A 115 -5.08 -23.12 15.46
N VAL A 116 -6.35 -23.03 15.80
CA VAL A 116 -6.84 -22.48 17.08
C VAL A 116 -7.29 -23.63 17.96
N ARG A 117 -6.87 -23.65 19.23
CA ARG A 117 -7.34 -24.57 20.23
C ARG A 117 -8.41 -23.93 21.10
N PHE A 118 -9.50 -24.63 21.34
CA PHE A 118 -10.56 -24.20 22.24
C PHE A 118 -10.37 -24.79 23.63
N GLY A 119 -11.06 -24.23 24.64
CA GLY A 119 -10.94 -24.66 26.03
C GLY A 119 -11.41 -26.09 26.30
N ASP A 120 -12.16 -26.72 25.40
CA ASP A 120 -12.55 -28.12 25.42
C ASP A 120 -11.48 -29.06 24.84
N GLY A 121 -10.33 -28.54 24.44
CA GLY A 121 -9.23 -29.28 23.83
C GLY A 121 -9.37 -29.51 22.32
N SER A 122 -10.49 -29.14 21.70
CA SER A 122 -10.66 -29.23 20.26
C SER A 122 -9.76 -28.22 19.52
N SER A 123 -9.34 -28.59 18.33
CA SER A 123 -8.56 -27.69 17.47
C SER A 123 -9.24 -27.53 16.12
N VAL A 124 -9.19 -26.29 15.58
CA VAL A 124 -9.79 -25.97 14.29
C VAL A 124 -8.78 -25.20 13.44
N GLU A 125 -8.75 -25.50 12.15
CA GLU A 125 -7.79 -24.93 11.21
C GLU A 125 -8.16 -23.49 10.82
N ILE A 126 -7.14 -22.61 10.78
CA ILE A 126 -7.22 -21.27 10.23
C ILE A 126 -7.03 -21.36 8.71
N HIS A 127 -7.95 -20.80 7.95
CA HIS A 127 -7.93 -20.78 6.49
C HIS A 127 -7.53 -19.43 5.92
N GLY A 128 -7.19 -18.46 6.76
CA GLY A 128 -6.69 -17.15 6.32
C GLY A 128 -6.73 -16.10 7.42
N LEU A 129 -6.12 -14.96 7.12
CA LEU A 129 -6.14 -13.75 7.93
C LEU A 129 -6.83 -12.64 7.15
N GLY A 130 -7.83 -12.00 7.75
CA GLY A 130 -8.64 -11.01 7.04
C GLY A 130 -8.88 -9.74 7.82
N SER A 131 -9.56 -8.81 7.17
CA SER A 131 -10.05 -7.58 7.77
C SER A 131 -11.50 -7.32 7.38
N MET A 132 -12.23 -6.63 8.26
CA MET A 132 -13.63 -6.26 8.08
C MET A 132 -13.78 -4.73 8.17
N VAL A 133 -14.61 -4.16 7.31
CA VAL A 133 -14.98 -2.75 7.38
C VAL A 133 -16.31 -2.62 8.13
N ILE A 134 -16.31 -1.83 9.18
CA ILE A 134 -17.48 -1.59 10.05
C ILE A 134 -17.95 -0.16 9.82
N GLN A 135 -19.24 0.01 9.61
CA GLN A 135 -19.88 1.32 9.58
C GLN A 135 -20.19 1.81 10.99
N GLY A 136 -19.58 2.91 11.42
CA GLY A 136 -19.88 3.59 12.67
C GLY A 136 -21.19 4.36 12.64
N ARG A 137 -21.59 4.92 13.82
CA ARG A 137 -22.87 5.64 13.97
C ARG A 137 -22.97 6.94 13.15
N GLN A 138 -21.85 7.57 12.83
CA GLN A 138 -21.79 8.81 12.05
C GLN A 138 -21.42 8.55 10.57
N GLN A 139 -21.71 7.34 10.06
CA GLN A 139 -21.28 6.89 8.71
C GLN A 139 -19.77 6.82 8.51
N GLU A 140 -19.00 6.95 9.58
CA GLU A 140 -17.57 6.69 9.56
C GLU A 140 -17.30 5.19 9.34
N HIS A 141 -16.24 4.86 8.61
CA HIS A 141 -15.82 3.47 8.43
C HIS A 141 -14.60 3.21 9.32
N LYS A 142 -14.69 2.18 10.16
CA LYS A 142 -13.56 1.64 10.92
C LYS A 142 -13.21 0.26 10.39
N VAL A 143 -11.93 -0.07 10.40
CA VAL A 143 -11.43 -1.36 9.94
C VAL A 143 -11.05 -2.19 11.15
N LEU A 144 -11.62 -3.37 11.26
CA LEU A 144 -11.16 -4.39 12.20
C LEU A 144 -10.21 -5.31 11.43
N THR A 145 -8.94 -5.34 11.87
CA THR A 145 -7.86 -6.12 11.23
C THR A 145 -7.58 -7.40 12.00
N ASP A 146 -6.74 -8.25 11.44
CA ASP A 146 -6.20 -9.44 12.07
C ASP A 146 -7.29 -10.43 12.55
N ILE A 147 -8.29 -10.63 11.68
CA ILE A 147 -9.39 -11.57 11.93
C ILE A 147 -9.04 -12.93 11.30
N TYR A 148 -8.96 -13.99 12.10
CA TYR A 148 -8.79 -15.34 11.59
C TYR A 148 -10.06 -15.84 10.92
N TYR A 149 -9.91 -16.31 9.69
CA TYR A 149 -10.97 -16.99 8.96
C TYR A 149 -10.94 -18.49 9.28
N ILE A 150 -12.00 -18.97 9.89
CA ILE A 150 -12.14 -20.36 10.37
C ILE A 150 -13.51 -20.87 9.90
N PRO A 151 -13.62 -21.52 8.72
CA PRO A 151 -14.91 -21.92 8.13
C PRO A 151 -15.81 -22.75 9.03
N LYS A 152 -15.23 -23.51 9.98
CA LYS A 152 -15.94 -24.35 10.93
C LYS A 152 -16.45 -23.60 12.16
N LEU A 153 -16.12 -22.32 12.31
CA LEU A 153 -16.53 -21.51 13.45
C LEU A 153 -18.01 -21.10 13.29
N ARG A 154 -18.83 -21.44 14.26
CA ARG A 154 -20.29 -21.16 14.22
C ARG A 154 -20.66 -19.74 14.62
N SER A 155 -19.85 -19.10 15.45
CA SER A 155 -20.10 -17.74 15.95
C SER A 155 -18.87 -16.87 15.75
N SER A 156 -19.06 -15.68 15.21
CA SER A 156 -17.98 -14.71 15.07
C SER A 156 -17.62 -14.09 16.42
N ILE A 157 -16.34 -13.93 16.69
CA ILE A 157 -15.80 -13.48 17.99
C ILE A 157 -14.91 -12.27 17.79
N VAL A 158 -15.13 -11.22 18.61
CA VAL A 158 -14.22 -10.10 18.77
C VAL A 158 -13.47 -10.29 20.09
N SER A 159 -12.16 -10.42 20.03
CA SER A 159 -11.29 -10.47 21.20
C SER A 159 -11.22 -9.10 21.87
N LEU A 160 -11.55 -9.03 23.15
CA LEU A 160 -11.41 -7.81 23.92
C LEU A 160 -9.92 -7.51 24.21
N GLY A 161 -9.11 -8.56 24.41
CA GLY A 161 -7.66 -8.41 24.60
C GLY A 161 -6.97 -7.79 23.38
N GLN A 162 -7.31 -8.24 22.18
CA GLN A 162 -6.76 -7.67 20.94
C GLN A 162 -7.21 -6.21 20.71
N LEU A 163 -8.42 -5.84 21.13
CA LEU A 163 -8.87 -4.45 21.11
C LEU A 163 -8.07 -3.59 22.10
N GLU A 164 -7.79 -4.11 23.31
CA GLU A 164 -6.98 -3.40 24.31
C GLU A 164 -5.54 -3.17 23.83
N GLU A 165 -4.93 -4.18 23.18
CA GLU A 165 -3.60 -4.05 22.55
C GLU A 165 -3.56 -2.97 21.47
N LEU A 166 -4.68 -2.73 20.78
CA LEU A 166 -4.83 -1.65 19.81
C LEU A 166 -5.10 -0.28 20.45
N GLY A 167 -5.14 -0.19 21.79
CA GLY A 167 -5.28 1.05 22.56
C GLY A 167 -6.73 1.45 22.86
N TYR A 168 -7.71 0.55 22.65
CA TYR A 168 -9.10 0.81 23.05
C TYR A 168 -9.31 0.55 24.54
N GLU A 169 -10.02 1.46 25.22
CA GLU A 169 -10.40 1.29 26.61
C GLU A 169 -11.70 0.46 26.70
N ILE A 170 -11.70 -0.62 27.51
CA ILE A 170 -12.83 -1.51 27.70
C ILE A 170 -13.38 -1.36 29.11
N SER A 171 -14.66 -1.02 29.24
CA SER A 171 -15.33 -0.80 30.51
C SER A 171 -16.58 -1.66 30.64
N LEU A 172 -16.60 -2.46 31.70
CA LEU A 172 -17.73 -3.32 32.09
C LEU A 172 -18.39 -2.75 33.35
N LYS A 173 -19.51 -2.02 33.20
CA LYS A 173 -20.24 -1.42 34.31
C LYS A 173 -21.74 -1.55 34.11
N ASN A 174 -22.46 -1.80 35.21
CA ASN A 174 -23.93 -1.85 35.23
C ASN A 174 -24.56 -2.75 34.16
N GLY A 175 -23.95 -3.91 33.89
CA GLY A 175 -24.46 -4.86 32.89
C GLY A 175 -24.30 -4.39 31.45
N LYS A 176 -23.45 -3.38 31.18
CA LYS A 176 -23.09 -2.92 29.86
C LYS A 176 -21.59 -3.07 29.64
N LEU A 177 -21.22 -3.45 28.41
CA LEU A 177 -19.86 -3.40 27.92
C LEU A 177 -19.70 -2.20 26.99
N ASN A 178 -18.73 -1.34 27.29
CA ASN A 178 -18.39 -0.19 26.48
C ASN A 178 -16.95 -0.33 25.97
N VAL A 179 -16.75 0.02 24.71
CA VAL A 179 -15.43 0.16 24.07
C VAL A 179 -15.26 1.61 23.68
N LEU A 180 -14.19 2.26 24.14
CA LEU A 180 -13.89 3.66 23.91
C LEU A 180 -12.57 3.81 23.13
N ASP A 181 -12.52 4.83 22.29
CA ASP A 181 -11.31 5.32 21.60
C ASP A 181 -10.99 6.70 22.22
N GLY A 182 -10.11 6.71 23.20
CA GLY A 182 -9.89 7.87 24.07
C GLY A 182 -11.19 8.26 24.78
N HIS A 183 -11.76 9.43 24.43
CA HIS A 183 -13.03 9.91 25.01
C HIS A 183 -14.27 9.57 24.15
N THR A 184 -14.10 8.89 23.03
CA THR A 184 -15.20 8.59 22.11
C THR A 184 -15.75 7.21 22.34
N LEU A 185 -17.03 7.10 22.66
CA LEU A 185 -17.72 5.81 22.83
C LEU A 185 -17.99 5.18 21.45
N LEU A 186 -17.34 4.05 21.16
CA LEU A 186 -17.49 3.30 19.91
C LEU A 186 -18.61 2.26 19.99
N ILE A 187 -18.58 1.43 21.01
CA ILE A 187 -19.51 0.32 21.20
C ILE A 187 -20.08 0.41 22.60
N SER A 188 -21.39 0.29 22.73
CA SER A 188 -22.08 0.11 24.01
C SER A 188 -23.16 -0.94 23.84
N VAL A 189 -22.98 -2.09 24.47
CA VAL A 189 -23.90 -3.23 24.37
C VAL A 189 -24.34 -3.71 25.75
N PRO A 190 -25.63 -4.01 25.94
CA PRO A 190 -26.11 -4.60 27.18
C PRO A 190 -25.74 -6.08 27.22
N ARG A 191 -25.65 -6.60 28.44
CA ARG A 191 -25.51 -8.05 28.69
C ARG A 191 -26.77 -8.77 28.29
N THR A 192 -26.66 -9.81 27.49
CA THR A 192 -27.78 -10.70 27.10
C THR A 192 -28.24 -11.58 28.27
N ALA A 193 -29.39 -12.22 28.12
CA ALA A 193 -29.90 -13.19 29.10
C ALA A 193 -28.91 -14.35 29.39
N ASN A 194 -28.16 -14.76 28.38
CA ASN A 194 -27.11 -15.78 28.47
C ASN A 194 -25.77 -15.23 29.00
N ARG A 195 -25.78 -14.01 29.57
CA ARG A 195 -24.59 -13.32 30.14
C ARG A 195 -23.48 -13.00 29.13
N LEU A 196 -23.76 -13.07 27.84
CA LEU A 196 -22.85 -12.70 26.78
C LEU A 196 -23.05 -11.22 26.39
N TYR A 197 -22.02 -10.63 25.79
CA TYR A 197 -22.09 -9.34 25.15
C TYR A 197 -22.01 -9.55 23.64
N THR A 198 -23.02 -9.11 22.91
CA THR A 198 -23.09 -9.30 21.47
C THR A 198 -23.25 -7.96 20.79
N VAL A 199 -22.53 -7.77 19.69
CA VAL A 199 -22.62 -6.58 18.85
C VAL A 199 -23.03 -7.01 17.44
N LYS A 200 -23.91 -6.26 16.81
CA LYS A 200 -24.23 -6.43 15.41
C LYS A 200 -23.43 -5.40 14.62
N PHE A 201 -22.46 -5.88 13.87
CA PHE A 201 -21.79 -5.03 12.90
C PHE A 201 -22.57 -5.06 11.59
N ASN A 202 -22.86 -3.90 11.06
CA ASN A 202 -23.22 -3.79 9.66
C ASN A 202 -21.90 -3.89 8.90
N SER A 203 -21.52 -5.13 8.52
CA SER A 203 -20.44 -5.31 7.57
C SER A 203 -20.92 -4.67 6.27
N VAL A 204 -20.32 -3.59 5.94
CA VAL A 204 -20.40 -3.07 4.59
C VAL A 204 -19.44 -3.98 3.83
N SER A 205 -19.93 -4.83 2.93
CA SER A 205 -19.06 -5.34 1.86
C SER A 205 -18.22 -4.17 1.44
N PRO A 206 -16.88 -4.31 1.27
CA PRO A 206 -16.13 -3.22 0.73
C PRO A 206 -16.85 -2.88 -0.55
N ILE A 207 -17.69 -1.89 -0.45
CA ILE A 207 -18.30 -1.32 -1.61
C ILE A 207 -17.05 -0.85 -2.33
N CYS A 208 -16.60 -1.70 -3.24
CA CYS A 208 -15.76 -1.25 -4.30
C CYS A 208 -16.26 0.16 -4.57
N LEU A 209 -15.42 1.16 -4.52
CA LEU A 209 -15.69 2.59 -4.79
C LEU A 209 -16.76 2.87 -5.86
N LEU A 210 -17.24 1.86 -6.55
CA LEU A 210 -18.30 1.84 -7.54
C LEU A 210 -19.67 2.32 -7.03
N THR A 211 -20.01 2.19 -5.77
CA THR A 211 -21.33 2.62 -5.28
C THR A 211 -21.38 4.06 -4.79
N LYS A 212 -20.22 4.72 -4.59
CA LYS A 212 -20.14 6.18 -4.39
C LYS A 212 -19.65 6.92 -5.64
N LEU A 213 -19.61 6.27 -6.79
CA LEU A 213 -19.26 6.92 -8.07
C LEU A 213 -20.32 7.93 -8.55
N ASP A 214 -21.42 8.08 -7.87
CA ASP A 214 -22.34 9.19 -8.10
C ASP A 214 -21.83 10.52 -7.49
N ASP A 215 -20.91 10.47 -6.51
CA ASP A 215 -20.24 11.63 -5.97
C ASP A 215 -19.05 12.04 -6.86
N GLU A 216 -19.10 13.23 -7.42
CA GLU A 216 -18.05 13.78 -8.30
C GLU A 216 -16.67 13.80 -7.63
N ALA A 217 -16.57 14.05 -6.33
CA ALA A 217 -15.31 14.09 -5.62
C ALA A 217 -14.62 12.71 -5.63
N TRP A 218 -15.38 11.63 -5.46
CA TRP A 218 -14.86 10.27 -5.52
C TRP A 218 -14.48 9.84 -6.94
N LYS A 219 -15.24 10.25 -7.94
CA LYS A 219 -14.88 10.03 -9.36
C LYS A 219 -13.55 10.68 -9.68
N TRP A 220 -13.36 11.93 -9.28
CA TRP A 220 -12.12 12.66 -9.53
C TRP A 220 -10.96 12.14 -8.68
N HIS A 221 -11.20 11.70 -7.44
CA HIS A 221 -10.22 11.00 -6.63
C HIS A 221 -9.69 9.75 -7.34
N ALA A 222 -10.58 8.94 -7.89
CA ALA A 222 -10.20 7.75 -8.64
C ALA A 222 -9.53 8.06 -9.99
N ARG A 223 -10.02 9.07 -10.74
CA ARG A 223 -9.42 9.55 -12.00
C ARG A 223 -8.00 10.09 -11.80
N PHE A 224 -7.76 10.78 -10.68
CA PHE A 224 -6.44 11.28 -10.28
C PHE A 224 -5.62 10.25 -9.48
N GLY A 225 -5.87 8.94 -9.65
CA GLY A 225 -5.07 7.88 -9.07
C GLY A 225 -4.97 7.97 -7.55
N HIS A 226 -6.09 8.23 -6.90
CA HIS A 226 -6.21 8.40 -5.46
C HIS A 226 -5.45 9.63 -4.91
N LEU A 227 -5.43 10.74 -5.64
CA LEU A 227 -4.96 12.03 -5.14
C LEU A 227 -5.81 12.46 -3.94
N ASN A 228 -5.20 13.03 -2.91
CA ASN A 228 -5.93 13.46 -1.71
C ASN A 228 -7.01 14.52 -2.03
N PHE A 229 -8.13 14.47 -1.31
CA PHE A 229 -9.29 15.34 -1.56
C PHE A 229 -8.98 16.84 -1.41
N ARG A 230 -8.05 17.22 -0.51
CA ARG A 230 -7.62 18.61 -0.37
C ARG A 230 -6.99 19.13 -1.67
N SER A 231 -6.11 18.36 -2.28
CA SER A 231 -5.49 18.73 -3.55
C SER A 231 -6.49 18.75 -4.70
N LEU A 232 -7.50 17.88 -4.69
CA LEU A 232 -8.58 17.90 -5.68
C LEU A 232 -9.44 19.17 -5.55
N CYS A 233 -9.80 19.56 -4.31
CA CYS A 233 -10.49 20.82 -4.06
C CYS A 233 -9.68 22.02 -4.54
N ASP A 234 -8.36 22.03 -4.31
CA ASP A 234 -7.48 23.09 -4.76
C ASP A 234 -7.40 23.16 -6.30
N LEU A 235 -7.39 22.03 -7.00
CA LEU A 235 -7.43 21.97 -8.48
C LEU A 235 -8.66 22.68 -9.05
N GLY A 236 -9.85 22.39 -8.51
CA GLY A 236 -11.09 23.00 -8.96
C GLY A 236 -11.23 24.48 -8.54
N ARG A 237 -11.00 24.77 -7.24
CA ARG A 237 -11.19 26.13 -6.69
C ARG A 237 -10.21 27.16 -7.23
N LYS A 238 -8.97 26.75 -7.49
CA LYS A 238 -7.91 27.60 -8.02
C LYS A 238 -7.80 27.53 -9.55
N GLU A 239 -8.74 26.81 -10.19
CA GLU A 239 -8.77 26.65 -11.65
C GLU A 239 -7.41 26.21 -12.24
N LEU A 240 -6.71 25.28 -11.60
CA LEU A 240 -5.38 24.83 -12.02
C LEU A 240 -5.43 23.90 -13.22
N VAL A 241 -6.61 23.38 -13.55
CA VAL A 241 -6.86 22.48 -14.68
C VAL A 241 -8.15 22.86 -15.39
N LEU A 242 -8.26 22.49 -16.67
CA LEU A 242 -9.48 22.67 -17.44
C LEU A 242 -10.26 21.35 -17.54
N GLY A 243 -11.60 21.42 -17.41
CA GLY A 243 -12.49 20.25 -17.56
C GLY A 243 -12.75 19.50 -16.26
N MET A 244 -12.37 20.05 -15.11
CA MET A 244 -12.70 19.51 -13.78
C MET A 244 -13.67 20.47 -13.07
N PRO A 245 -14.81 19.99 -12.53
CA PRO A 245 -15.69 20.80 -11.70
C PRO A 245 -15.04 21.10 -10.32
N VAL A 246 -15.56 22.08 -9.63
CA VAL A 246 -15.22 22.29 -8.20
C VAL A 246 -15.83 21.15 -7.40
N VAL A 247 -14.98 20.41 -6.69
CA VAL A 247 -15.40 19.29 -5.84
C VAL A 247 -15.30 19.68 -4.36
N GLU A 248 -16.20 19.16 -3.55
CA GLU A 248 -16.17 19.38 -2.11
C GLU A 248 -15.15 18.47 -1.43
N ARG A 249 -14.72 18.89 -0.24
CA ARG A 249 -13.79 18.09 0.55
C ARG A 249 -14.53 16.91 1.19
N VAL A 250 -14.05 15.72 0.89
CA VAL A 250 -14.50 14.48 1.52
C VAL A 250 -13.58 14.15 2.69
N GLU A 251 -14.15 13.87 3.87
CA GLU A 251 -13.39 13.49 5.08
C GLU A 251 -13.25 11.97 5.24
N GLN A 252 -13.97 11.21 4.43
CA GLN A 252 -13.92 9.74 4.46
C GLN A 252 -12.60 9.20 3.95
N VAL A 253 -12.14 8.11 4.56
CA VAL A 253 -10.92 7.41 4.16
C VAL A 253 -11.21 6.48 2.98
N CYS A 254 -10.35 6.52 1.98
CA CYS A 254 -10.39 5.59 0.86
C CYS A 254 -9.57 4.33 1.20
N ASP A 255 -10.15 3.14 1.08
CA ASP A 255 -9.47 1.89 1.38
C ASP A 255 -8.21 1.68 0.55
N GLY A 256 -8.26 1.98 -0.76
CA GLY A 256 -7.07 1.94 -1.61
C GLY A 256 -5.94 2.86 -1.11
N CYS A 257 -6.29 4.03 -0.56
CA CYS A 257 -5.32 4.93 0.06
C CYS A 257 -4.81 4.42 1.41
N ALA A 258 -5.69 3.89 2.25
CA ALA A 258 -5.32 3.34 3.55
C ALA A 258 -4.37 2.15 3.41
N LEU A 259 -4.68 1.23 2.51
CA LEU A 259 -3.83 0.05 2.22
C LEU A 259 -2.52 0.40 1.46
N GLY A 260 -2.51 1.49 0.71
CA GLY A 260 -1.41 1.85 -0.19
C GLY A 260 -0.45 2.93 0.30
N LYS A 261 -0.84 3.76 1.28
CA LYS A 261 -0.14 5.02 1.64
C LYS A 261 0.22 5.16 3.12
N GLN A 262 0.51 4.09 3.84
CA GLN A 262 0.92 4.21 5.24
C GLN A 262 2.36 4.74 5.35
N HIS A 263 2.56 5.84 6.06
CA HIS A 263 3.83 6.55 6.17
C HIS A 263 4.53 6.35 7.52
N LYS A 264 5.88 6.26 7.48
CA LYS A 264 6.72 6.58 8.65
C LYS A 264 6.86 8.10 8.81
N ALA A 265 7.03 8.57 10.04
CA ALA A 265 7.16 9.99 10.36
C ALA A 265 8.30 10.68 9.57
N PRO A 266 8.12 11.93 9.11
CA PRO A 266 9.07 12.60 8.23
C PRO A 266 10.30 13.15 8.95
N PHE A 267 11.45 13.12 8.28
CA PHE A 267 12.67 13.85 8.68
C PHE A 267 12.61 15.34 8.32
N PRO A 268 13.31 16.24 9.04
CA PRO A 268 13.26 17.67 8.76
C PRO A 268 13.85 18.03 7.41
N ALA A 269 13.19 18.94 6.72
CA ALA A 269 13.55 19.36 5.38
C ALA A 269 14.39 20.65 5.41
N ALA A 270 15.53 20.67 4.70
CA ALA A 270 16.08 21.91 4.15
C ALA A 270 16.92 21.59 2.91
N SER A 271 16.50 22.08 1.76
CA SER A 271 17.35 22.30 0.60
C SER A 271 17.39 23.80 0.35
N SER A 272 18.58 24.37 0.37
CA SER A 272 18.80 25.83 0.21
C SER A 272 18.82 26.30 -1.25
N TYR A 273 18.81 25.39 -2.22
CA TYR A 273 18.86 25.71 -3.65
C TYR A 273 17.63 25.16 -4.38
N ARG A 274 17.05 26.01 -5.22
CA ARG A 274 16.01 25.68 -6.18
C ARG A 274 16.33 26.34 -7.52
N ALA A 275 16.15 25.59 -8.61
CA ALA A 275 16.33 26.12 -9.96
C ALA A 275 15.29 27.21 -10.26
N GLU A 276 15.70 28.24 -10.99
CA GLU A 276 14.87 29.35 -11.41
C GLU A 276 14.28 29.15 -12.81
N LYS A 277 14.86 28.26 -13.60
CA LYS A 277 14.45 27.95 -14.97
C LYS A 277 14.42 26.45 -15.22
N GLY A 278 13.58 26.02 -16.16
CA GLY A 278 13.54 24.63 -16.62
C GLY A 278 14.90 24.17 -17.15
N LEU A 279 15.25 22.91 -16.89
CA LEU A 279 16.53 22.25 -17.25
C LEU A 279 17.78 22.86 -16.61
N GLU A 280 17.63 23.75 -15.65
CA GLU A 280 18.78 24.25 -14.89
C GLU A 280 19.33 23.18 -13.95
N LEU A 281 18.45 22.40 -13.35
CA LEU A 281 18.78 21.23 -12.55
C LEU A 281 17.69 20.17 -12.71
N VAL A 282 18.07 18.94 -13.01
CA VAL A 282 17.19 17.78 -12.94
C VAL A 282 17.70 16.81 -11.88
N HIS A 283 16.76 16.10 -11.25
CA HIS A 283 17.06 15.01 -10.32
C HIS A 283 16.71 13.69 -10.99
N ALA A 284 17.61 12.72 -10.94
CA ALA A 284 17.35 11.38 -11.46
C ALA A 284 17.60 10.33 -10.39
N ASP A 285 16.74 9.32 -10.38
CA ASP A 285 16.83 8.20 -9.45
C ASP A 285 16.24 6.93 -10.07
N LEU A 286 16.84 5.78 -9.74
CA LEU A 286 16.46 4.48 -10.25
C LEU A 286 15.76 3.67 -9.17
N CYS A 287 14.52 3.34 -9.39
CA CYS A 287 13.72 2.53 -8.47
C CYS A 287 13.63 1.07 -8.93
N GLY A 288 13.84 0.13 -8.04
CA GLY A 288 13.72 -1.34 -8.26
C GLY A 288 14.85 -2.10 -7.58
N LYS A 289 14.92 -3.40 -7.63
CA LYS A 289 14.24 -4.36 -8.48
C LYS A 289 12.78 -4.52 -8.06
N ILE A 290 11.85 -4.48 -9.00
CA ILE A 290 10.42 -4.72 -8.76
C ILE A 290 10.06 -6.09 -9.33
N GLU A 291 9.36 -6.88 -8.54
CA GLU A 291 8.90 -8.22 -8.90
C GLU A 291 7.37 -8.31 -8.80
N PRO A 292 6.71 -9.04 -9.71
CA PRO A 292 7.23 -9.65 -10.93
C PRO A 292 7.64 -8.61 -11.99
N PRO A 293 8.51 -8.95 -12.95
CA PRO A 293 8.83 -8.06 -14.06
C PRO A 293 7.57 -7.76 -14.90
N THR A 294 7.58 -6.62 -15.59
CA THR A 294 6.51 -6.30 -16.55
C THR A 294 6.44 -7.32 -17.68
N PRO A 295 5.34 -7.41 -18.46
CA PRO A 295 5.28 -8.26 -19.65
C PRO A 295 6.39 -7.97 -20.67
N GLY A 296 6.93 -6.74 -20.70
CA GLY A 296 8.08 -6.34 -21.49
C GLY A 296 9.44 -6.73 -20.90
N GLY A 297 9.46 -7.35 -19.70
CA GLY A 297 10.68 -7.78 -19.01
C GLY A 297 11.35 -6.72 -18.14
N SER A 298 10.73 -5.54 -17.95
CA SER A 298 11.29 -4.47 -17.12
C SER A 298 11.13 -4.80 -15.63
N SER A 299 12.19 -4.58 -14.85
CA SER A 299 12.23 -4.74 -13.39
C SER A 299 12.60 -3.47 -12.64
N TYR A 300 12.90 -2.39 -13.36
CA TYR A 300 13.28 -1.09 -12.81
C TYR A 300 12.51 0.01 -13.53
N PHE A 301 12.43 1.17 -12.91
CA PHE A 301 12.07 2.39 -13.62
C PHE A 301 13.01 3.53 -13.22
N LEU A 302 13.31 4.36 -14.17
CA LEU A 302 14.07 5.61 -13.99
C LEU A 302 13.08 6.76 -13.87
N LEU A 303 13.14 7.53 -12.79
CA LEU A 303 12.40 8.77 -12.62
C LEU A 303 13.34 9.96 -12.76
N ILE A 304 12.97 10.90 -13.61
CA ILE A 304 13.68 12.17 -13.77
C ILE A 304 12.71 13.28 -13.42
N VAL A 305 13.14 14.24 -12.61
CA VAL A 305 12.33 15.37 -12.12
C VAL A 305 13.05 16.67 -12.38
N ASP A 306 12.43 17.58 -13.12
CA ASP A 306 12.95 18.95 -13.27
C ASP A 306 12.76 19.73 -11.96
N ASP A 307 13.79 20.40 -11.47
CA ASP A 307 13.75 21.07 -10.17
C ASP A 307 12.87 22.33 -10.20
N PHE A 308 12.83 23.06 -11.30
CA PHE A 308 12.01 24.27 -11.46
C PHE A 308 10.52 23.94 -11.53
N SER A 309 10.12 23.18 -12.54
CA SER A 309 8.71 22.88 -12.85
C SER A 309 8.14 21.70 -12.06
N ARG A 310 9.01 20.90 -11.44
CA ARG A 310 8.64 19.61 -10.83
C ARG A 310 8.04 18.61 -11.83
N PHE A 311 8.14 18.88 -13.12
CA PHE A 311 7.70 17.98 -14.18
C PHE A 311 8.54 16.70 -14.17
N MET A 312 7.90 15.58 -14.41
CA MET A 312 8.50 14.25 -14.29
C MET A 312 8.44 13.48 -15.59
N TRP A 313 9.53 12.77 -15.87
CA TRP A 313 9.61 11.73 -16.90
C TRP A 313 9.89 10.40 -16.24
N VAL A 314 9.32 9.34 -16.80
CA VAL A 314 9.54 7.97 -16.32
C VAL A 314 9.78 7.05 -17.51
N GLU A 315 10.77 6.17 -17.34
CA GLU A 315 11.09 5.14 -18.34
C GLU A 315 11.26 3.79 -17.64
N MET A 316 10.74 2.72 -18.27
CA MET A 316 10.84 1.36 -17.76
C MET A 316 12.08 0.68 -18.28
N LEU A 317 12.88 0.06 -17.39
CA LEU A 317 14.15 -0.57 -17.72
C LEU A 317 14.17 -2.05 -17.35
N LYS A 318 14.84 -2.85 -18.18
CA LYS A 318 15.11 -4.27 -17.89
C LYS A 318 16.29 -4.42 -16.96
N SER A 319 17.33 -3.62 -17.18
CA SER A 319 18.55 -3.59 -16.37
C SER A 319 18.93 -2.16 -16.00
N LYS A 320 19.77 -2.02 -14.98
CA LYS A 320 20.26 -0.70 -14.54
C LYS A 320 21.15 -0.02 -15.57
N ASP A 321 21.83 -0.78 -16.39
CA ASP A 321 22.76 -0.28 -17.42
C ASP A 321 22.06 0.53 -18.51
N GLU A 322 20.76 0.34 -18.69
CA GLU A 322 19.95 1.10 -19.66
C GLU A 322 19.71 2.55 -19.25
N ALA A 323 19.94 2.90 -17.96
CA ALA A 323 19.63 4.23 -17.42
C ALA A 323 20.26 5.38 -18.22
N LEU A 324 21.53 5.26 -18.59
CA LEU A 324 22.23 6.30 -19.39
C LEU A 324 21.57 6.52 -20.74
N SER A 325 21.13 5.46 -21.43
CA SER A 325 20.50 5.57 -22.75
C SER A 325 19.18 6.34 -22.66
N TYR A 326 18.40 6.08 -21.60
CA TYR A 326 17.13 6.78 -21.38
C TYR A 326 17.33 8.23 -20.92
N ILE A 327 18.36 8.52 -20.11
CA ILE A 327 18.71 9.90 -19.75
C ILE A 327 19.03 10.71 -21.00
N LYS A 328 19.83 10.15 -21.93
CA LYS A 328 20.12 10.78 -23.23
C LYS A 328 18.87 11.08 -24.04
N LYS A 329 17.93 10.12 -24.09
CA LYS A 329 16.65 10.26 -24.79
C LYS A 329 15.76 11.34 -24.15
N VAL A 330 15.60 11.34 -22.82
CA VAL A 330 14.83 12.35 -22.09
C VAL A 330 15.46 13.73 -22.25
N LYS A 331 16.79 13.84 -22.10
CA LYS A 331 17.54 15.09 -22.33
C LYS A 331 17.24 15.67 -23.70
N SER A 332 17.40 14.90 -24.78
CA SER A 332 17.17 15.38 -26.15
C SER A 332 15.75 15.90 -26.34
N ARG A 333 14.74 15.17 -25.84
CA ARG A 333 13.31 15.57 -25.92
C ARG A 333 13.04 16.86 -25.12
N ALA A 334 13.54 16.92 -23.89
CA ALA A 334 13.31 18.04 -22.98
C ALA A 334 13.99 19.32 -23.50
N GLU A 335 15.22 19.22 -24.01
CA GLU A 335 15.96 20.35 -24.60
C GLU A 335 15.26 20.89 -25.86
N THR A 336 14.70 19.99 -26.69
CA THR A 336 13.90 20.40 -27.86
C THR A 336 12.63 21.11 -27.47
N GLN A 337 11.95 20.65 -26.39
CA GLN A 337 10.69 21.26 -25.91
C GLN A 337 10.89 22.63 -25.27
N MET A 338 12.01 22.82 -24.56
CA MET A 338 12.28 24.04 -23.79
C MET A 338 13.20 24.99 -24.52
N GLU A 339 13.72 24.61 -25.70
CA GLU A 339 14.72 25.37 -26.47
C GLU A 339 15.93 25.79 -25.62
N THR A 340 16.28 24.98 -24.62
CA THR A 340 17.37 25.24 -23.69
C THR A 340 18.11 23.95 -23.36
N LYS A 341 19.40 24.06 -22.98
CA LYS A 341 20.25 22.92 -22.67
C LYS A 341 20.15 22.55 -21.18
N LEU A 342 20.25 21.25 -20.89
CA LEU A 342 20.40 20.74 -19.55
C LEU A 342 21.74 21.19 -18.96
N LYS A 343 21.69 21.93 -17.82
CA LYS A 343 22.89 22.45 -17.16
C LYS A 343 23.45 21.50 -16.11
N ALA A 344 22.58 20.90 -15.32
CA ALA A 344 23.00 20.05 -14.20
C ALA A 344 22.06 18.87 -13.98
N ILE A 345 22.64 17.74 -13.56
CA ILE A 345 21.92 16.55 -13.12
C ILE A 345 22.37 16.17 -11.72
N ARG A 346 21.41 15.87 -10.84
CA ARG A 346 21.65 15.35 -9.51
C ARG A 346 21.17 13.92 -9.42
N THR A 347 22.02 13.02 -8.93
CA THR A 347 21.72 11.59 -8.73
C THR A 347 22.19 11.14 -7.36
N ASP A 348 21.81 9.93 -6.98
CA ASP A 348 22.50 9.20 -5.92
C ASP A 348 23.88 8.70 -6.39
N ARG A 349 24.53 7.88 -5.57
CA ARG A 349 25.82 7.24 -5.91
C ARG A 349 25.65 5.83 -6.46
N GLY A 350 24.53 5.52 -7.07
CA GLY A 350 24.33 4.24 -7.76
C GLY A 350 25.43 3.98 -8.79
N GLY A 351 25.81 2.71 -8.96
CA GLY A 351 26.86 2.33 -9.91
C GLY A 351 26.55 2.77 -11.35
N GLU A 352 25.29 2.82 -11.70
CA GLU A 352 24.76 3.30 -12.98
C GLU A 352 25.12 4.76 -13.26
N PHE A 353 25.12 5.64 -12.25
CA PHE A 353 25.44 7.06 -12.35
C PHE A 353 26.93 7.37 -12.09
N ASN A 354 27.68 6.45 -11.49
CA ASN A 354 29.12 6.57 -11.25
C ASN A 354 29.96 5.88 -12.31
N SER A 355 29.33 5.40 -13.39
CA SER A 355 30.04 4.74 -14.50
C SER A 355 30.89 5.74 -15.31
N THR A 356 31.99 5.24 -15.87
CA THR A 356 32.82 6.03 -16.81
C THR A 356 31.99 6.56 -17.97
N GLY A 357 31.06 5.77 -18.50
CA GLY A 357 30.17 6.18 -19.57
C GLY A 357 29.28 7.38 -19.20
N PHE A 358 28.79 7.42 -17.95
CA PHE A 358 28.01 8.56 -17.46
C PHE A 358 28.86 9.82 -17.29
N SER A 359 30.07 9.68 -16.78
CA SER A 359 31.03 10.79 -16.64
C SER A 359 31.43 11.38 -18.01
N VAL A 360 31.71 10.52 -19.00
CA VAL A 360 32.00 10.94 -20.37
C VAL A 360 30.81 11.69 -20.96
N PHE A 361 29.60 11.17 -20.79
CA PHE A 361 28.39 11.86 -21.24
C PHE A 361 28.23 13.25 -20.62
N CYS A 362 28.40 13.38 -19.31
CA CYS A 362 28.28 14.68 -18.65
C CYS A 362 29.34 15.69 -19.18
N ASN A 363 30.60 15.24 -19.37
CA ASN A 363 31.67 16.07 -19.88
C ASN A 363 31.42 16.49 -21.34
N GLU A 364 30.96 15.55 -22.19
CA GLU A 364 30.68 15.80 -23.61
C GLU A 364 29.61 16.89 -23.81
N PHE A 365 28.59 16.90 -22.97
CA PHE A 365 27.49 17.85 -23.07
C PHE A 365 27.62 19.06 -22.12
N GLY A 366 28.69 19.15 -21.34
CA GLY A 366 28.90 20.22 -20.37
C GLY A 366 27.91 20.22 -19.22
N ILE A 367 27.42 19.03 -18.82
CA ILE A 367 26.44 18.86 -17.75
C ILE A 367 27.15 18.71 -16.41
N MET A 368 26.84 19.57 -15.44
CA MET A 368 27.35 19.45 -14.08
C MET A 368 26.68 18.26 -13.39
N HIS A 369 27.46 17.29 -12.95
CA HIS A 369 26.97 16.13 -12.20
C HIS A 369 27.11 16.35 -10.68
N TYR A 370 25.99 16.45 -9.98
CA TYR A 370 25.94 16.54 -8.52
C TYR A 370 25.59 15.18 -7.93
N THR A 371 26.46 14.62 -7.10
CA THR A 371 26.17 13.40 -6.34
C THR A 371 25.84 13.73 -4.89
N THR A 372 24.99 12.95 -4.25
CA THR A 372 24.74 13.05 -2.80
C THR A 372 26.02 12.76 -2.01
N ALA A 373 26.25 13.48 -0.90
CA ALA A 373 27.36 13.13 0.00
C ALA A 373 27.19 11.72 0.58
N PRO A 374 28.29 11.00 0.93
CA PRO A 374 28.18 9.69 1.55
C PRO A 374 27.27 9.74 2.79
N TYR A 375 26.35 8.78 2.91
CA TYR A 375 25.43 8.66 4.06
C TYR A 375 24.44 9.83 4.26
N THR A 376 24.25 10.70 3.26
CA THR A 376 23.27 11.79 3.29
C THR A 376 22.24 11.67 2.16
N PRO A 377 21.32 10.69 2.21
CA PRO A 377 20.26 10.52 1.20
C PRO A 377 19.37 11.78 1.08
N GLN A 378 19.34 12.62 2.11
CA GLN A 378 18.53 13.85 2.18
C GLN A 378 18.81 14.85 1.06
N GLN A 379 19.97 14.79 0.39
CA GLN A 379 20.33 15.69 -0.72
C GLN A 379 19.63 15.31 -2.03
N ASN A 380 19.19 14.06 -2.22
CA ASN A 380 18.37 13.62 -3.37
C ASN A 380 16.87 13.50 -3.01
N GLY A 381 16.47 14.03 -1.86
CA GLY A 381 15.12 13.90 -1.30
C GLY A 381 14.00 14.45 -2.18
N VAL A 382 14.29 15.17 -3.26
CA VAL A 382 13.28 15.59 -4.25
C VAL A 382 12.76 14.39 -5.02
N VAL A 383 13.65 13.64 -5.67
CA VAL A 383 13.27 12.49 -6.49
C VAL A 383 12.94 11.26 -5.63
N GLU A 384 13.63 11.04 -4.51
CA GLU A 384 13.33 9.93 -3.58
C GLU A 384 11.89 10.00 -3.06
N ARG A 385 11.47 11.18 -2.56
CA ARG A 385 10.07 11.39 -2.14
C ARG A 385 9.09 11.25 -3.30
N ARG A 386 9.49 11.62 -4.52
CA ARG A 386 8.66 11.41 -5.71
C ARG A 386 8.56 9.94 -6.07
N ASN A 387 9.65 9.18 -6.00
CA ASN A 387 9.63 7.73 -6.19
C ASN A 387 8.69 7.05 -5.19
N GLN A 388 8.78 7.41 -3.91
CA GLN A 388 7.84 6.91 -2.90
C GLN A 388 6.39 7.22 -3.28
N THR A 389 6.08 8.48 -3.61
CA THR A 389 4.71 8.89 -4.00
C THR A 389 4.23 8.14 -5.25
N VAL A 390 5.10 7.96 -6.25
CA VAL A 390 4.78 7.24 -7.49
C VAL A 390 4.45 5.78 -7.20
N VAL A 391 5.28 5.10 -6.42
CA VAL A 391 5.07 3.69 -6.06
C VAL A 391 3.79 3.51 -5.22
N GLU A 392 3.54 4.40 -4.28
CA GLU A 392 2.34 4.35 -3.43
C GLU A 392 1.06 4.54 -4.25
N MET A 393 1.00 5.56 -5.12
CA MET A 393 -0.16 5.79 -5.97
C MET A 393 -0.37 4.66 -6.97
N ALA A 394 0.70 4.16 -7.60
CA ALA A 394 0.62 3.01 -8.50
C ALA A 394 0.06 1.78 -7.77
N ARG A 395 0.55 1.50 -6.56
CA ARG A 395 0.06 0.41 -5.69
C ARG A 395 -1.42 0.59 -5.36
N CYS A 396 -1.86 1.79 -4.99
CA CYS A 396 -3.26 2.09 -4.70
C CYS A 396 -4.16 1.82 -5.93
N MET A 397 -3.78 2.34 -7.11
CA MET A 397 -4.53 2.12 -8.35
C MET A 397 -4.66 0.64 -8.69
N MET A 398 -3.55 -0.11 -8.59
CA MET A 398 -3.55 -1.55 -8.87
C MET A 398 -4.41 -2.33 -7.86
N LYS A 399 -4.25 -2.06 -6.58
CA LYS A 399 -5.00 -2.74 -5.52
C LYS A 399 -6.50 -2.44 -5.58
N SER A 400 -6.88 -1.19 -5.82
CA SER A 400 -8.30 -0.77 -5.90
C SER A 400 -9.09 -1.45 -7.02
N LYS A 401 -8.43 -1.98 -8.04
CA LYS A 401 -9.04 -2.63 -9.21
C LYS A 401 -8.52 -4.05 -9.45
N SER A 402 -7.79 -4.61 -8.50
CA SER A 402 -7.22 -5.96 -8.58
C SER A 402 -6.43 -6.21 -9.88
N VAL A 403 -5.73 -5.18 -10.36
CA VAL A 403 -4.89 -5.30 -11.56
C VAL A 403 -3.66 -6.15 -11.21
N PRO A 404 -3.32 -7.17 -12.02
CA PRO A 404 -2.19 -8.05 -11.76
C PRO A 404 -0.87 -7.30 -11.60
N ALA A 405 -0.03 -7.75 -10.66
CA ALA A 405 1.21 -7.08 -10.28
C ALA A 405 2.16 -6.83 -11.46
N CYS A 406 2.20 -7.71 -12.47
CA CYS A 406 3.06 -7.53 -13.64
C CYS A 406 2.77 -6.27 -14.48
N TYR A 407 1.62 -5.62 -14.29
CA TYR A 407 1.30 -4.35 -14.98
C TYR A 407 1.69 -3.10 -14.17
N TRP A 408 2.56 -3.26 -13.18
CA TRP A 408 3.07 -2.13 -12.36
C TRP A 408 3.68 -1.01 -13.21
N GLY A 409 4.33 -1.34 -14.32
CA GLY A 409 4.94 -0.34 -15.21
C GLY A 409 3.90 0.62 -15.80
N GLU A 410 2.74 0.12 -16.23
CA GLU A 410 1.63 0.93 -16.71
C GLU A 410 1.04 1.80 -15.60
N ALA A 411 0.93 1.25 -14.38
CA ALA A 411 0.46 2.00 -13.22
C ALA A 411 1.44 3.13 -12.83
N VAL A 412 2.74 2.88 -12.88
CA VAL A 412 3.79 3.88 -12.65
C VAL A 412 3.75 4.99 -13.71
N ALA A 413 3.68 4.64 -14.99
CA ALA A 413 3.58 5.61 -16.08
C ALA A 413 2.30 6.47 -15.96
N THR A 414 1.17 5.83 -15.66
CA THR A 414 -0.10 6.52 -15.42
C THR A 414 -0.02 7.44 -14.21
N THR A 415 0.66 7.02 -13.13
CA THR A 415 0.88 7.85 -11.93
C THR A 415 1.67 9.11 -12.27
N VAL A 416 2.75 9.01 -13.02
CA VAL A 416 3.55 10.16 -13.43
C VAL A 416 2.72 11.11 -14.32
N TYR A 417 1.92 10.56 -15.24
CA TYR A 417 0.97 11.34 -16.04
C TYR A 417 0.01 12.15 -15.17
N ILE A 418 -0.56 11.54 -14.14
CA ILE A 418 -1.48 12.15 -13.18
C ILE A 418 -0.75 13.21 -12.33
N LEU A 419 0.39 12.87 -11.75
CA LEU A 419 1.15 13.76 -10.86
C LEU A 419 1.66 15.01 -11.57
N ASN A 420 1.96 14.93 -12.86
CA ASN A 420 2.29 16.11 -13.65
C ASN A 420 1.10 17.08 -13.78
N ARG A 421 -0.13 16.60 -13.61
CA ARG A 421 -1.40 17.36 -13.67
C ARG A 421 -2.00 17.66 -12.30
N ALA A 422 -1.35 17.21 -11.23
CA ALA A 422 -1.77 17.41 -9.87
C ALA A 422 -0.97 18.54 -9.19
N PRO A 423 -1.54 19.26 -8.21
CA PRO A 423 -0.82 20.32 -7.49
C PRO A 423 0.29 19.70 -6.64
N THR A 424 1.37 20.45 -6.49
CA THR A 424 2.49 20.09 -5.60
C THR A 424 2.80 21.22 -4.65
N LYS A 425 3.20 20.91 -3.41
CA LYS A 425 3.57 21.91 -2.40
C LYS A 425 4.72 22.84 -2.82
N SER A 426 5.52 22.41 -3.77
CA SER A 426 6.67 23.17 -4.24
C SER A 426 6.32 24.21 -5.32
N LEU A 427 5.10 24.21 -5.84
CA LEU A 427 4.60 25.15 -6.84
C LEU A 427 3.34 25.83 -6.29
N GLU A 428 3.32 27.14 -6.30
CA GLU A 428 2.15 27.90 -5.87
C GLU A 428 1.24 28.20 -7.07
N GLY A 429 0.00 27.72 -7.00
CA GLY A 429 -1.04 28.07 -7.96
C GLY A 429 -0.94 27.43 -9.35
N VAL A 430 0.06 26.60 -9.61
CA VAL A 430 0.24 25.93 -10.91
C VAL A 430 0.56 24.45 -10.77
N THR A 431 0.24 23.66 -11.79
CA THR A 431 0.65 22.26 -11.86
C THR A 431 2.03 22.09 -12.47
N PRO A 432 2.75 20.98 -12.26
CA PRO A 432 4.01 20.69 -12.97
C PRO A 432 3.85 20.76 -14.49
N TYR A 433 2.74 20.28 -15.02
CA TYR A 433 2.43 20.37 -16.45
C TYR A 433 2.36 21.82 -16.93
N GLU A 434 1.66 22.69 -16.19
CA GLU A 434 1.53 24.10 -16.53
C GLU A 434 2.89 24.82 -16.42
N ALA A 435 3.65 24.55 -15.35
CA ALA A 435 4.98 25.14 -15.16
C ALA A 435 5.96 24.71 -16.26
N TRP A 436 5.81 23.51 -16.84
CA TRP A 436 6.65 23.00 -17.93
C TRP A 436 6.20 23.49 -19.32
N HIS A 437 4.88 23.42 -19.60
CA HIS A 437 4.34 23.68 -20.94
C HIS A 437 3.79 25.10 -21.13
N GLY A 438 3.71 25.91 -20.06
CA GLY A 438 3.15 27.27 -20.11
C GLY A 438 1.62 27.30 -20.32
N LYS A 439 0.93 26.16 -20.18
CA LYS A 439 -0.53 26.07 -20.36
C LYS A 439 -1.17 25.06 -19.40
N LYS A 440 -2.38 25.38 -18.95
CA LYS A 440 -3.16 24.50 -18.07
C LYS A 440 -3.49 23.16 -18.74
N PRO A 441 -3.31 22.03 -18.02
CA PRO A 441 -3.68 20.73 -18.57
C PRO A 441 -5.19 20.56 -18.65
N ARG A 442 -5.67 19.86 -19.68
CA ARG A 442 -7.03 19.33 -19.72
C ARG A 442 -7.07 17.96 -19.05
N VAL A 443 -8.12 17.70 -18.28
CA VAL A 443 -8.31 16.46 -17.50
C VAL A 443 -9.66 15.78 -17.73
N ASP A 444 -10.52 16.35 -18.57
CA ASP A 444 -11.84 15.80 -18.97
C ASP A 444 -11.78 14.39 -19.56
N HIS A 445 -10.65 14.04 -20.19
CA HIS A 445 -10.38 12.72 -20.75
C HIS A 445 -9.88 11.69 -19.74
N MET A 446 -9.63 12.07 -18.48
CA MET A 446 -9.09 11.14 -17.51
C MET A 446 -10.10 10.06 -17.11
N ARG A 447 -9.59 8.83 -17.00
CA ARG A 447 -10.34 7.62 -16.68
C ARG A 447 -9.77 6.93 -15.45
N ILE A 448 -10.56 6.07 -14.85
CA ILE A 448 -10.15 5.29 -13.67
C ILE A 448 -9.26 4.14 -14.12
N PHE A 449 -8.03 4.08 -13.63
CA PHE A 449 -7.11 2.98 -13.92
C PHE A 449 -7.73 1.63 -13.51
N GLY A 450 -7.68 0.65 -14.39
CA GLY A 450 -8.25 -0.68 -14.17
C GLY A 450 -9.76 -0.78 -14.43
N CYS A 451 -10.44 0.27 -14.93
CA CYS A 451 -11.85 0.16 -15.32
C CYS A 451 -12.04 -0.56 -16.65
N ILE A 452 -13.26 -1.07 -16.87
CA ILE A 452 -13.63 -1.73 -18.11
C ILE A 452 -13.82 -0.68 -19.21
N ALA A 453 -13.27 -0.98 -20.38
CA ALA A 453 -13.43 -0.21 -21.60
C ALA A 453 -14.06 -1.07 -22.70
N TYR A 454 -15.00 -0.51 -23.44
CA TYR A 454 -15.59 -1.17 -24.59
C TYR A 454 -14.99 -0.61 -25.88
N VAL A 455 -14.16 -1.41 -26.53
CA VAL A 455 -13.45 -1.01 -27.74
C VAL A 455 -14.19 -1.54 -28.96
N LYS A 456 -14.48 -0.66 -29.90
CA LYS A 456 -15.16 -1.03 -31.17
C LYS A 456 -14.31 -2.05 -31.95
N LYS A 457 -14.90 -3.17 -32.31
CA LYS A 457 -14.28 -4.14 -33.22
C LYS A 457 -14.30 -3.59 -34.63
N VAL A 458 -13.15 -3.50 -35.27
CA VAL A 458 -12.96 -3.04 -36.63
C VAL A 458 -12.28 -4.14 -37.41
N GLY A 459 -12.87 -4.56 -38.57
CA GLY A 459 -12.23 -5.56 -39.43
C GLY A 459 -13.24 -6.32 -40.30
N PRO A 460 -12.76 -7.06 -41.31
CA PRO A 460 -13.61 -7.75 -42.29
C PRO A 460 -14.42 -8.94 -41.73
N GLY A 461 -14.16 -9.36 -40.49
CA GLY A 461 -14.84 -10.49 -39.83
C GLY A 461 -16.09 -10.14 -39.03
N VAL A 462 -16.49 -8.86 -38.91
CA VAL A 462 -17.59 -8.43 -38.03
C VAL A 462 -18.93 -8.63 -38.78
N LYS A 463 -19.67 -9.70 -38.46
CA LYS A 463 -20.99 -9.99 -39.00
C LYS A 463 -22.06 -9.04 -38.45
N LYS A 464 -23.21 -8.90 -39.13
CA LYS A 464 -24.29 -7.95 -38.72
C LYS A 464 -24.81 -8.16 -37.30
N LEU A 465 -24.82 -9.39 -36.78
CA LEU A 465 -25.32 -9.76 -35.46
C LEU A 465 -24.19 -10.14 -34.46
N SER A 466 -22.92 -10.00 -34.82
CA SER A 466 -21.81 -10.23 -33.91
C SER A 466 -21.60 -9.03 -32.98
N ASP A 467 -20.96 -9.29 -31.82
CA ASP A 467 -20.58 -8.24 -30.88
C ASP A 467 -19.81 -7.13 -31.60
N ARG A 468 -20.26 -5.90 -31.42
CA ARG A 468 -19.67 -4.71 -32.03
C ARG A 468 -18.50 -4.16 -31.24
N SER A 469 -18.34 -4.55 -29.98
CA SER A 469 -17.26 -4.13 -29.09
C SER A 469 -16.62 -5.32 -28.40
N GLN A 470 -15.42 -5.08 -27.87
CA GLN A 470 -14.68 -6.00 -27.05
C GLN A 470 -14.40 -5.34 -25.69
N LYS A 471 -14.59 -6.11 -24.62
CA LYS A 471 -14.23 -5.66 -23.26
C LYS A 471 -12.73 -5.69 -23.10
N MET A 472 -12.17 -4.57 -22.67
CA MET A 472 -10.76 -4.41 -22.33
C MET A 472 -10.64 -3.70 -20.99
N VAL A 473 -9.45 -3.61 -20.44
CA VAL A 473 -9.16 -2.93 -19.18
C VAL A 473 -8.30 -1.70 -19.48
N PHE A 474 -8.73 -0.53 -19.01
CA PHE A 474 -7.95 0.69 -19.15
C PHE A 474 -6.74 0.66 -18.22
N ILE A 475 -5.53 0.83 -18.76
CA ILE A 475 -4.28 0.77 -18.02
C ILE A 475 -3.35 1.97 -18.26
N GLY A 476 -3.78 2.99 -18.97
CA GLY A 476 -2.97 4.20 -19.13
C GLY A 476 -3.25 5.01 -20.38
N TYR A 477 -2.39 5.99 -20.58
CA TYR A 477 -2.46 6.97 -21.68
C TYR A 477 -1.30 6.76 -22.63
N GLU A 478 -1.53 6.84 -23.92
CA GLU A 478 -0.48 6.76 -24.94
C GLU A 478 0.18 8.11 -25.11
N GLU A 479 1.52 8.13 -25.07
CA GLU A 479 2.29 9.36 -25.22
C GLU A 479 2.15 9.93 -26.65
N GLY A 480 2.01 11.25 -26.74
CA GLY A 480 1.93 11.95 -28.01
C GLY A 480 0.63 11.80 -28.79
N THR A 481 -0.35 11.03 -28.27
CA THR A 481 -1.65 10.84 -28.91
C THR A 481 -2.81 11.02 -27.91
N LYS A 482 -4.04 11.17 -28.42
CA LYS A 482 -5.24 11.12 -27.58
C LYS A 482 -5.73 9.68 -27.35
N GLY A 483 -4.83 8.69 -27.40
CA GLY A 483 -5.15 7.26 -27.27
C GLY A 483 -5.09 6.79 -25.82
N TYR A 484 -5.97 5.84 -25.50
CA TYR A 484 -5.94 5.08 -24.26
C TYR A 484 -5.19 3.77 -24.47
N ARG A 485 -4.37 3.38 -23.48
CA ARG A 485 -3.73 2.06 -23.43
C ARG A 485 -4.67 1.08 -22.75
N LEU A 486 -4.97 0.02 -23.43
CA LEU A 486 -6.01 -0.94 -23.07
C LEU A 486 -5.41 -2.35 -23.06
N LEU A 487 -5.71 -3.10 -22.02
CA LEU A 487 -5.31 -4.48 -21.86
C LEU A 487 -6.49 -5.40 -22.25
N ASP A 488 -6.26 -6.30 -23.16
CA ASP A 488 -7.19 -7.42 -23.37
C ASP A 488 -6.98 -8.45 -22.25
N PRO A 489 -7.97 -8.70 -21.39
CA PRO A 489 -7.81 -9.61 -20.26
C PRO A 489 -7.65 -11.08 -20.68
N VAL A 490 -8.08 -11.44 -21.89
CA VAL A 490 -8.02 -12.82 -22.42
C VAL A 490 -6.67 -13.07 -23.07
N SER A 491 -6.31 -12.29 -24.09
CA SER A 491 -5.04 -12.44 -24.82
C SER A 491 -3.83 -11.85 -24.10
N LYS A 492 -4.05 -11.03 -23.05
CA LYS A 492 -3.02 -10.28 -22.31
C LYS A 492 -2.20 -9.34 -23.20
N THR A 493 -2.73 -8.95 -24.34
CA THR A 493 -2.10 -8.02 -25.28
C THR A 493 -2.53 -6.59 -25.00
N LEU A 494 -1.62 -5.65 -25.30
CA LEU A 494 -1.87 -4.21 -25.17
C LEU A 494 -2.38 -3.65 -26.49
N HIS A 495 -3.39 -2.81 -26.40
CA HIS A 495 -3.99 -2.12 -27.53
C HIS A 495 -4.03 -0.60 -27.25
N VAL A 496 -3.89 0.20 -28.31
CA VAL A 496 -4.08 1.65 -28.23
C VAL A 496 -5.34 2.00 -29.03
N SER A 497 -6.29 2.67 -28.40
CA SER A 497 -7.52 3.11 -29.06
C SER A 497 -7.94 4.51 -28.63
N ARG A 498 -8.54 5.25 -29.56
CA ARG A 498 -9.18 6.56 -29.30
C ARG A 498 -10.69 6.46 -29.15
N GLY A 499 -11.30 5.42 -29.71
CA GLY A 499 -12.75 5.20 -29.73
C GLY A 499 -13.12 4.07 -28.80
N CYS A 500 -13.24 4.37 -27.52
CA CYS A 500 -13.73 3.43 -26.52
C CYS A 500 -14.63 4.16 -25.51
N ASP A 501 -15.70 3.49 -25.10
CA ASP A 501 -16.54 3.91 -23.98
C ASP A 501 -15.91 3.33 -22.70
N ILE A 502 -15.53 4.23 -21.77
CA ILE A 502 -14.82 3.89 -20.55
C ILE A 502 -15.54 4.51 -19.36
#